data_d8b94ccb0e8b836b45dbb77e749be271
#
_entry.id   d8b94ccb0e8b836b45dbb77e749be271
#
_cell.length_a   1.000
_cell.length_b   1.000
_cell.length_c   1.000
_cell.angle_alpha   90.00
_cell.angle_beta   90.00
_cell.angle_gamma   90.00
#
_symmetry.space_group_name_H-M   'P 1'
#
loop_
_entity.id
_entity.type
_entity.pdbx_description
1 polymer ?
#
loop_
_entity_poly.entity_id
_entity_poly.type
_entity_poly.pdbx_seq_one_letter_code
_entity_poly.pdbx_strand_id
1 'polypeptide(L)'
;RSSSASRWGRASACSRPFTPTTARTLPSARGVFLNTSCHFQDQGGITIGDGTLIGHNVVLATLNHNEDPERRNDTIPAPIVIGNNVWIGANATVTPGVTIGDGVIEAAGAVVTKDVPPNMVVGGVPAKLIRPVRKEEP
;
A
#
# COMPACT_ATOMS: atom_id res chain seq x y z
N ARG A 1 -21.10 6.77 3.29
CA ARG A 1 -20.40 5.97 4.30
C ARG A 1 -19.99 4.60 3.81
N SER A 2 -20.77 3.97 2.96
CA SER A 2 -20.46 2.69 2.33
C SER A 2 -19.78 2.82 0.97
N SER A 3 -19.72 4.03 0.43
CA SER A 3 -19.26 4.30 -0.93
C SER A 3 -17.78 4.05 -1.14
N SER A 4 -16.95 4.17 -0.09
CA SER A 4 -15.52 3.90 -0.21
C SER A 4 -15.20 2.41 -0.34
N ALA A 5 -15.94 1.57 0.38
CA ALA A 5 -15.76 0.13 0.31
C ALA A 5 -16.16 -0.44 -1.06
N SER A 6 -17.21 0.12 -1.67
CA SER A 6 -17.67 -0.32 -2.98
C SER A 6 -16.72 0.06 -4.12
N ARG A 7 -15.91 1.11 -3.94
CA ARG A 7 -14.91 1.51 -4.92
C ARG A 7 -13.72 0.58 -5.01
N TRP A 8 -13.43 -0.10 -3.93
CA TRP A 8 -12.32 -1.03 -3.86
C TRP A 8 -12.70 -2.43 -4.33
N GLY A 9 -13.87 -2.61 -4.87
CA GLY A 9 -14.35 -3.92 -5.24
C GLY A 9 -14.25 -4.87 -4.06
N ARG A 10 -15.36 -5.21 -3.44
CA ARG A 10 -15.41 -6.11 -2.28
C ARG A 10 -14.42 -5.79 -1.14
N ALA A 11 -14.09 -4.56 -1.00
CA ALA A 11 -13.26 -4.10 0.12
C ALA A 11 -14.01 -4.14 1.46
N SER A 12 -15.01 -4.98 1.59
CA SER A 12 -15.69 -5.23 2.87
C SER A 12 -14.72 -5.70 3.96
N ALA A 13 -13.51 -6.05 3.56
CA ALA A 13 -12.46 -6.48 4.46
C ALA A 13 -11.53 -5.35 4.91
N CYS A 14 -11.61 -4.18 4.32
CA CYS A 14 -10.89 -3.02 4.83
C CYS A 14 -11.52 -2.56 6.12
N SER A 15 -10.78 -2.65 7.19
CA SER A 15 -11.26 -2.17 8.47
C SER A 15 -11.24 -0.64 8.52
N ARG A 16 -12.21 -0.11 9.17
CA ARG A 16 -12.33 1.33 9.47
C ARG A 16 -11.48 1.68 10.69
N PRO A 17 -11.03 2.87 10.87
CA PRO A 17 -11.62 4.12 10.43
C PRO A 17 -10.79 4.86 9.41
N PHE A 18 -11.14 4.71 8.21
CA PHE A 18 -10.53 5.54 7.25
C PHE A 18 -11.65 6.33 6.57
N THR A 19 -11.61 7.60 6.72
CA THR A 19 -12.48 8.49 5.98
C THR A 19 -11.73 8.91 4.74
N PRO A 20 -12.10 8.39 3.58
CA PRO A 20 -11.47 8.86 2.37
C PRO A 20 -11.73 10.34 2.24
N THR A 21 -10.72 11.13 2.49
CA THR A 21 -10.83 12.58 2.34
C THR A 21 -10.85 12.98 0.88
N THR A 22 -10.42 12.08 0.02
CA THR A 22 -10.42 12.35 -1.40
C THR A 22 -10.61 11.07 -2.17
N ALA A 23 -11.77 10.96 -2.72
CA ALA A 23 -12.09 9.98 -3.74
C ALA A 23 -11.18 10.04 -4.99
N ARG A 24 -10.13 10.82 -4.95
CA ARG A 24 -9.15 10.96 -6.01
C ARG A 24 -8.24 9.77 -6.18
N THR A 25 -8.24 8.88 -5.22
CA THR A 25 -7.11 8.01 -5.04
C THR A 25 -7.21 6.70 -5.77
N LEU A 26 -8.36 6.43 -6.38
CA LEU A 26 -8.56 5.16 -7.05
C LEU A 26 -9.16 5.35 -8.42
N PRO A 27 -8.33 5.75 -9.40
CA PRO A 27 -8.79 5.61 -10.76
C PRO A 27 -8.95 4.12 -11.04
N SER A 28 -10.18 3.69 -11.19
CA SER A 28 -10.63 2.44 -11.82
C SER A 28 -9.59 1.30 -11.90
N ALA A 29 -8.90 0.98 -10.80
CA ALA A 29 -8.03 -0.17 -10.76
C ALA A 29 -8.86 -1.45 -10.99
N ARG A 30 -8.43 -2.26 -11.94
CA ARG A 30 -9.12 -3.49 -12.34
C ARG A 30 -8.43 -4.69 -11.71
N GLY A 31 -9.23 -5.63 -11.20
CA GLY A 31 -8.71 -6.89 -10.69
C GLY A 31 -7.85 -6.76 -9.44
N VAL A 32 -8.00 -5.71 -8.66
CA VAL A 32 -7.34 -5.58 -7.37
C VAL A 32 -8.04 -6.47 -6.36
N PHE A 33 -7.27 -7.29 -5.67
CA PHE A 33 -7.76 -8.12 -4.58
C PHE A 33 -7.25 -7.62 -3.24
N LEU A 34 -8.17 -7.40 -2.32
CA LEU A 34 -7.87 -7.01 -0.95
C LEU A 34 -8.32 -8.11 0.00
N ASN A 35 -7.41 -8.59 0.83
CA ASN A 35 -7.75 -9.53 1.88
C ASN A 35 -8.29 -8.80 3.13
N THR A 36 -8.63 -9.54 4.17
CA THR A 36 -9.27 -9.01 5.38
C THR A 36 -8.35 -8.13 6.20
N SER A 37 -8.94 -7.20 6.95
CA SER A 37 -8.26 -6.38 7.96
C SER A 37 -7.14 -5.47 7.41
N CYS A 38 -7.29 -5.01 6.18
CA CYS A 38 -6.39 -3.97 5.64
C CYS A 38 -6.75 -2.60 6.21
N HIS A 39 -5.73 -1.81 6.48
CA HIS A 39 -5.87 -0.46 7.02
C HIS A 39 -5.23 0.53 6.08
N PHE A 40 -6.02 1.38 5.46
CA PHE A 40 -5.54 2.40 4.53
C PHE A 40 -5.81 3.78 5.09
N GLN A 41 -4.75 4.53 5.33
CA GLN A 41 -4.81 5.94 5.67
C GLN A 41 -4.48 6.74 4.42
N ASP A 42 -5.51 7.25 3.76
CA ASP A 42 -5.40 7.76 2.38
C ASP A 42 -5.35 9.30 2.25
N GLN A 43 -5.26 10.02 3.35
CA GLN A 43 -5.26 11.47 3.33
C GLN A 43 -4.16 12.07 2.45
N GLY A 44 -3.01 11.37 2.34
CA GLY A 44 -1.92 11.76 1.45
C GLY A 44 -2.06 11.26 0.02
N GLY A 45 -3.03 10.38 -0.23
CA GLY A 45 -3.26 9.76 -1.53
C GLY A 45 -2.68 8.36 -1.65
N ILE A 46 -3.52 7.40 -2.09
CA ILE A 46 -3.10 6.03 -2.39
C ILE A 46 -3.55 5.69 -3.80
N THR A 47 -2.63 5.24 -4.62
CA THR A 47 -2.89 4.73 -5.97
C THR A 47 -2.47 3.26 -6.02
N ILE A 48 -3.33 2.40 -6.53
CA ILE A 48 -3.06 0.98 -6.70
C ILE A 48 -3.34 0.61 -8.15
N GLY A 49 -2.37 -0.01 -8.79
CA GLY A 49 -2.48 -0.47 -10.17
C GLY A 49 -3.31 -1.74 -10.33
N ASP A 50 -3.52 -2.11 -11.58
CA ASP A 50 -4.35 -3.27 -11.94
C ASP A 50 -3.71 -4.59 -11.52
N GLY A 51 -4.54 -5.56 -11.15
CA GLY A 51 -4.09 -6.91 -10.84
C GLY A 51 -3.29 -7.07 -9.55
N THR A 52 -3.22 -6.04 -8.72
CA THR A 52 -2.47 -6.06 -7.47
C THR A 52 -3.21 -6.87 -6.40
N LEU A 53 -2.46 -7.69 -5.67
CA LEU A 53 -2.95 -8.54 -4.60
C LEU A 53 -2.42 -8.02 -3.27
N ILE A 54 -3.32 -7.73 -2.34
CA ILE A 54 -2.97 -7.22 -1.01
C ILE A 54 -3.41 -8.23 0.04
N GLY A 55 -2.44 -8.74 0.80
CA GLY A 55 -2.66 -9.70 1.87
C GLY A 55 -3.39 -9.11 3.09
N HIS A 56 -3.69 -9.97 4.05
CA HIS A 56 -4.39 -9.53 5.26
C HIS A 56 -3.52 -8.67 6.16
N ASN A 57 -4.15 -7.80 6.94
CA ASN A 57 -3.49 -6.90 7.90
C ASN A 57 -2.43 -5.99 7.27
N VAL A 58 -2.55 -5.68 6.00
CA VAL A 58 -1.64 -4.73 5.34
C VAL A 58 -2.01 -3.32 5.76
N VAL A 59 -1.01 -2.53 6.08
CA VAL A 59 -1.16 -1.12 6.44
C VAL A 59 -0.50 -0.25 5.37
N LEU A 60 -1.29 0.64 4.78
CA LEU A 60 -0.80 1.69 3.89
C LEU A 60 -1.00 3.03 4.60
N ALA A 61 0.08 3.64 5.05
CA ALA A 61 0.04 4.89 5.79
C ALA A 61 0.61 6.04 4.95
N THR A 62 -0.15 7.12 4.80
CA THR A 62 0.26 8.27 4.00
C THR A 62 0.54 9.52 4.82
N LEU A 63 0.41 9.45 6.14
CA LEU A 63 0.69 10.58 7.02
C LEU A 63 1.88 10.28 7.94
N ASN A 64 2.80 11.20 7.97
CA ASN A 64 3.80 11.31 9.02
C ASN A 64 3.44 12.45 9.98
N HIS A 65 3.99 12.44 11.16
CA HIS A 65 4.00 13.56 12.08
C HIS A 65 5.33 14.28 12.03
N ASN A 66 5.33 15.54 12.42
CA ASN A 66 6.57 16.29 12.54
C ASN A 66 7.48 15.64 13.61
N GLU A 67 8.77 15.54 13.32
CA GLU A 67 9.73 14.98 14.27
C GLU A 67 10.00 15.87 15.45
N ASP A 68 9.78 17.18 15.29
CA ASP A 68 9.89 18.14 16.40
C ASP A 68 8.77 17.89 17.43
N PRO A 69 9.11 17.59 18.69
CA PRO A 69 8.11 17.32 19.72
C PRO A 69 7.12 18.47 19.93
N GLU A 70 7.54 19.70 19.77
CA GLU A 70 6.67 20.88 19.93
C GLU A 70 5.69 21.03 18.76
N ARG A 71 5.99 20.40 17.63
CA ARG A 71 5.16 20.41 16.42
C ARG A 71 4.63 19.02 16.07
N ARG A 72 4.67 18.10 16.99
CA ARG A 72 4.30 16.69 16.76
C ARG A 72 2.89 16.53 16.20
N ASN A 73 1.98 17.44 16.48
CA ASN A 73 0.61 17.40 15.97
C ASN A 73 0.50 17.79 14.49
N ASP A 74 1.54 18.40 13.92
CA ASP A 74 1.55 18.70 12.49
C ASP A 74 1.69 17.41 11.70
N THR A 75 0.79 17.19 10.76
CA THR A 75 0.83 16.03 9.88
C THR A 75 1.44 16.39 8.54
N ILE A 76 2.27 15.47 8.04
CA ILE A 76 2.96 15.64 6.76
C ILE A 76 2.48 14.53 5.83
N PRO A 77 1.57 14.83 4.90
CA PRO A 77 1.08 13.83 3.96
C PRO A 77 2.10 13.56 2.85
N ALA A 78 2.18 12.30 2.43
CA ALA A 78 2.96 11.91 1.26
C ALA A 78 2.29 10.70 0.59
N PRO A 79 2.09 10.74 -0.74
CA PRO A 79 1.32 9.70 -1.42
C PRO A 79 2.05 8.38 -1.49
N ILE A 80 1.27 7.29 -1.49
CA ILE A 80 1.74 5.95 -1.80
C ILE A 80 1.26 5.60 -3.21
N VAL A 81 2.18 5.12 -4.04
CA VAL A 81 1.87 4.65 -5.38
C VAL A 81 2.29 3.19 -5.51
N ILE A 82 1.33 2.33 -5.77
CA ILE A 82 1.55 0.90 -5.99
C ILE A 82 1.25 0.59 -7.45
N GLY A 83 2.19 -0.03 -8.14
CA GLY A 83 2.06 -0.36 -9.54
C GLY A 83 1.09 -1.50 -9.84
N ASN A 84 1.20 -2.04 -11.06
CA ASN A 84 0.37 -3.16 -11.52
C ASN A 84 0.97 -4.50 -11.09
N ASN A 85 0.12 -5.49 -10.87
CA ASN A 85 0.54 -6.87 -10.58
C ASN A 85 1.52 -6.97 -9.40
N VAL A 86 1.38 -6.11 -8.43
CA VAL A 86 2.14 -6.16 -7.17
C VAL A 86 1.48 -7.17 -6.24
N TRP A 87 2.28 -7.89 -5.51
CA TRP A 87 1.80 -8.75 -4.43
C TRP A 87 2.36 -8.26 -3.10
N ILE A 88 1.49 -7.78 -2.23
CA ILE A 88 1.85 -7.37 -0.87
C ILE A 88 1.47 -8.48 0.10
N GLY A 89 2.48 -9.08 0.72
CA GLY A 89 2.30 -10.16 1.68
C GLY A 89 1.58 -9.72 2.95
N ALA A 90 1.05 -10.69 3.68
CA ALA A 90 0.30 -10.42 4.92
C ALA A 90 1.14 -9.65 5.95
N ASN A 91 0.51 -8.77 6.70
CA ASN A 91 1.12 -7.95 7.76
C ASN A 91 2.22 -6.99 7.28
N ALA A 92 2.33 -6.75 5.98
CA ALA A 92 3.27 -5.75 5.48
C ALA A 92 2.77 -4.33 5.77
N THR A 93 3.70 -3.42 5.89
CA THR A 93 3.43 -2.00 6.09
C THR A 93 4.17 -1.19 5.04
N VAL A 94 3.48 -0.24 4.43
CA VAL A 94 4.08 0.73 3.52
C VAL A 94 3.98 2.11 4.15
N THR A 95 5.11 2.79 4.24
CA THR A 95 5.21 4.10 4.89
C THR A 95 4.94 5.24 3.89
N PRO A 96 4.65 6.45 4.39
CA PRO A 96 4.31 7.57 3.53
C PRO A 96 5.36 7.88 2.46
N GLY A 97 4.90 8.20 1.26
CA GLY A 97 5.75 8.63 0.14
C GLY A 97 6.41 7.53 -0.66
N VAL A 98 6.12 6.27 -0.37
CA VAL A 98 6.75 5.13 -1.06
C VAL A 98 6.06 4.87 -2.40
N THR A 99 6.86 4.66 -3.44
CA THR A 99 6.43 4.17 -4.75
C THR A 99 6.92 2.73 -4.95
N ILE A 100 5.98 1.84 -5.25
CA ILE A 100 6.26 0.42 -5.49
C ILE A 100 6.05 0.15 -6.98
N GLY A 101 7.10 -0.30 -7.65
CA GLY A 101 7.08 -0.59 -9.08
C GLY A 101 6.21 -1.78 -9.44
N ASP A 102 5.90 -1.92 -10.73
CA ASP A 102 5.11 -3.04 -11.24
C ASP A 102 5.77 -4.38 -10.94
N GLY A 103 4.95 -5.39 -10.67
CA GLY A 103 5.40 -6.76 -10.48
C GLY A 103 6.20 -7.02 -9.21
N VAL A 104 6.30 -6.06 -8.29
CA VAL A 104 7.01 -6.22 -7.02
C VAL A 104 6.28 -7.23 -6.13
N ILE A 105 7.05 -7.99 -5.38
CA ILE A 105 6.56 -8.82 -4.28
C ILE A 105 7.14 -8.30 -2.97
N GLU A 106 6.26 -7.94 -2.05
CA GLU A 106 6.63 -7.65 -0.67
C GLU A 106 6.41 -8.88 0.18
N ALA A 107 7.46 -9.37 0.81
CA ALA A 107 7.35 -10.52 1.70
C ALA A 107 6.46 -10.19 2.91
N ALA A 108 5.82 -11.21 3.46
CA ALA A 108 4.99 -11.05 4.65
C ALA A 108 5.78 -10.39 5.79
N GLY A 109 5.14 -9.47 6.49
CA GLY A 109 5.75 -8.75 7.61
C GLY A 109 6.75 -7.67 7.22
N ALA A 110 6.97 -7.42 5.94
CA ALA A 110 7.90 -6.38 5.50
C ALA A 110 7.43 -4.98 5.90
N VAL A 111 8.37 -4.10 6.21
CA VAL A 111 8.09 -2.66 6.39
C VAL A 111 8.85 -1.89 5.32
N VAL A 112 8.12 -1.45 4.31
CA VAL A 112 8.69 -0.79 3.14
C VAL A 112 8.77 0.71 3.39
N THR A 113 9.98 1.24 3.49
CA THR A 113 10.25 2.64 3.81
C THR A 113 10.87 3.42 2.67
N LYS A 114 11.21 2.74 1.58
CA LYS A 114 11.84 3.34 0.39
C LYS A 114 11.19 2.80 -0.87
N ASP A 115 11.32 3.55 -1.95
CA ASP A 115 10.84 3.13 -3.26
C ASP A 115 11.43 1.78 -3.67
N VAL A 116 10.62 0.97 -4.32
CA VAL A 116 10.99 -0.36 -4.79
C VAL A 116 10.95 -0.39 -6.32
N PRO A 117 12.07 -0.71 -6.99
CA PRO A 117 12.07 -0.82 -8.44
C PRO A 117 11.21 -2.00 -8.92
N PRO A 118 10.74 -1.96 -10.18
CA PRO A 118 9.88 -3.03 -10.71
C PRO A 118 10.50 -4.41 -10.65
N ASN A 119 9.65 -5.42 -10.55
CA ASN A 119 10.01 -6.85 -10.64
C ASN A 119 11.05 -7.30 -9.61
N MET A 120 10.99 -6.75 -8.42
CA MET A 120 11.85 -7.14 -7.29
C MET A 120 11.04 -7.77 -6.18
N VAL A 121 11.70 -8.66 -5.45
CA VAL A 121 11.21 -9.17 -4.16
C VAL A 121 11.91 -8.42 -3.05
N VAL A 122 11.15 -7.85 -2.15
CA VAL A 122 11.66 -7.15 -0.96
C VAL A 122 11.12 -7.78 0.30
N GLY A 123 11.86 -7.66 1.39
CA GLY A 123 11.42 -8.18 2.68
C GLY A 123 12.26 -7.68 3.83
N GLY A 124 11.76 -7.88 5.04
CA GLY A 124 12.41 -7.48 6.28
C GLY A 124 11.95 -6.13 6.82
N VAL A 125 12.53 -5.72 7.93
CA VAL A 125 12.25 -4.48 8.65
C VAL A 125 13.57 -3.78 8.97
N PRO A 126 13.91 -2.68 8.30
CA PRO A 126 13.30 -2.16 7.08
C PRO A 126 13.48 -3.11 5.91
N ALA A 127 12.54 -3.07 4.97
CA ALA A 127 12.59 -3.94 3.80
C ALA A 127 13.80 -3.65 2.92
N LYS A 128 14.42 -4.71 2.43
CA LYS A 128 15.56 -4.67 1.52
C LYS A 128 15.31 -5.53 0.31
N LEU A 129 15.99 -5.23 -0.78
CA LEU A 129 15.96 -6.05 -1.99
C LEU A 129 16.52 -7.44 -1.68
N ILE A 130 15.75 -8.47 -1.97
CA ILE A 130 16.16 -9.88 -1.77
C ILE A 130 16.68 -10.44 -3.09
N ARG A 131 15.88 -10.33 -4.15
CA ARG A 131 16.19 -10.86 -5.48
C ARG A 131 15.18 -10.35 -6.51
N PRO A 132 15.46 -10.49 -7.80
CA PRO A 132 14.45 -10.31 -8.83
C PRO A 132 13.32 -11.34 -8.72
N VAL A 133 12.14 -10.97 -9.18
CA VAL A 133 11.01 -11.89 -9.32
C VAL A 133 11.36 -12.96 -10.35
N ARG A 134 11.04 -14.20 -10.05
CA ARG A 134 11.19 -15.31 -11.00
C ARG A 134 10.00 -15.31 -11.96
N LYS A 135 10.30 -15.38 -13.23
CA LYS A 135 9.29 -15.59 -14.26
C LYS A 135 9.33 -17.05 -14.68
N GLU A 136 8.16 -17.64 -14.82
CA GLU A 136 8.07 -18.96 -15.43
C GLU A 136 8.37 -18.82 -16.93
N GLU A 137 9.20 -19.70 -17.43
CA GLU A 137 9.41 -19.80 -18.85
C GLU A 137 8.19 -20.49 -19.50
N PRO A 138 7.75 -20.05 -20.69
CA PRO A 138 6.64 -20.67 -21.41
C PRO A 138 6.94 -22.09 -21.86
#